data_dd8cc9bd39556e6985bbb5320a2076f5
#
_entry.id   dd8cc9bd39556e6985bbb5320a2076f5
#
_cell.length_a   1.000
_cell.length_b   1.000
_cell.length_c   1.000
_cell.angle_alpha   90.00
_cell.angle_beta   90.00
_cell.angle_gamma   90.00
#
_symmetry.space_group_name_H-M   'P 1'
#
loop_
_entity.id
_entity.type
_entity.pdbx_description
1 polymer ?
#
loop_
_entity_poly.entity_id
_entity_poly.type
_entity_poly.pdbx_seq_one_letter_code
_entity_poly.pdbx_strand_id
1 'polypeptide(L)'
;MNWWQDMVCYEVYPRAFADSDGDGTGDLAGLTARLEHIRDLGADAVWCTPFYPSPLADGGYDISDYTGVAPDLGTDADAGRLTARAHELGLKLIVDLVPNHTSDRHPWFLDALAAGPGSAEREMYLFRAGRGEAGELPPNDWQSAFGGPAWTRVADGEWYCHLHAPEQPDLNWRNPKVRDAFTEVLRYWLDRGVDGFRVDVAHALFKAEGLPDAGPGQHADPLRNHLMPYYDQEELHPLYREWRALLDTHPAPPGAVAPHDRVMVAESAVFDPARLARYIRPDEMHQAFNFAFLEAAWDPAELRRVIDDSFGVPGAAVTWLLSSHDAVRPVTRYGSLARARAAALLMLALPGSAYLYQGEELGLPQAEVPVDRIRDPLWERSGRTERGRDGARVPMPWSGARAPYGFTTADAGATWLPQPDGWAGLTVAAQETDPGSTLALYRAALRLRRAHPAPDPAAPPVWLSEPGAPVLVFRRGELGCAVNLGAESVPAPGRPLLSSGPLDGDALPPDTAVWFLAPPSSRTARSAHGDTDDDARD
;
A
#
# COMPACT_ATOMS: atom_id res chain seq x y z
N MET A 1 6.08 12.98 -18.41
CA MET A 1 6.05 12.34 -17.10
C MET A 1 4.61 12.00 -16.82
N ASN A 2 4.28 10.73 -16.56
CA ASN A 2 2.93 10.32 -16.24
C ASN A 2 2.63 10.68 -14.77
N TRP A 3 1.38 11.02 -14.46
CA TRP A 3 0.97 11.51 -13.15
C TRP A 3 1.34 10.56 -11.99
N TRP A 4 1.32 9.25 -12.23
CA TRP A 4 1.59 8.22 -11.24
C TRP A 4 3.07 8.05 -10.88
N GLN A 5 4.01 8.62 -11.65
CA GLN A 5 5.46 8.39 -11.45
C GLN A 5 6.06 9.13 -10.25
N ASP A 6 5.46 10.23 -9.81
CA ASP A 6 5.90 11.03 -8.64
C ASP A 6 4.70 11.42 -7.75
N MET A 7 3.58 10.70 -7.88
CA MET A 7 2.35 10.96 -7.13
C MET A 7 2.51 10.72 -5.65
N VAL A 8 1.67 11.38 -4.89
CA VAL A 8 1.37 11.05 -3.50
C VAL A 8 -0.04 10.46 -3.44
N CYS A 9 -0.13 9.19 -3.07
CA CYS A 9 -1.38 8.47 -2.93
C CYS A 9 -1.75 8.35 -1.44
N TYR A 10 -2.99 8.67 -1.09
CA TYR A 10 -3.50 8.54 0.26
C TYR A 10 -4.39 7.30 0.36
N GLU A 11 -3.97 6.34 1.17
CA GLU A 11 -4.70 5.10 1.43
C GLU A 11 -5.78 5.33 2.47
N VAL A 12 -7.01 4.92 2.14
CA VAL A 12 -8.18 4.96 3.02
C VAL A 12 -8.70 3.55 3.28
N TYR A 13 -8.88 3.21 4.55
CA TYR A 13 -9.65 2.06 5.01
C TYR A 13 -11.08 2.56 5.35
N PRO A 14 -12.07 2.39 4.45
CA PRO A 14 -13.37 3.08 4.55
C PRO A 14 -14.06 2.89 5.89
N ARG A 15 -14.08 1.66 6.41
CA ARG A 15 -14.71 1.29 7.70
C ARG A 15 -14.20 2.08 8.90
N ALA A 16 -13.00 2.65 8.79
CA ALA A 16 -12.35 3.39 9.86
C ALA A 16 -12.02 4.85 9.48
N PHE A 17 -12.57 5.38 8.39
CA PHE A 17 -12.24 6.74 7.96
C PHE A 17 -13.25 7.78 8.49
N ALA A 18 -14.52 7.69 8.12
CA ALA A 18 -15.57 8.58 8.62
C ALA A 18 -16.94 7.90 8.49
N ASP A 19 -17.73 7.95 9.54
CA ASP A 19 -19.09 7.44 9.62
C ASP A 19 -20.09 8.59 9.39
N SER A 20 -20.90 8.50 8.37
CA SER A 20 -21.84 9.56 8.00
C SER A 20 -23.27 9.33 8.52
N ASP A 21 -23.66 8.10 8.80
CA ASP A 21 -25.02 7.73 9.20
C ASP A 21 -25.17 7.38 10.69
N GLY A 22 -24.04 7.23 11.41
CA GLY A 22 -24.02 7.07 12.86
C GLY A 22 -24.17 5.62 13.34
N ASP A 23 -23.91 4.64 12.48
CA ASP A 23 -23.96 3.22 12.84
C ASP A 23 -22.69 2.71 13.54
N GLY A 24 -21.63 3.53 13.55
CA GLY A 24 -20.32 3.22 14.13
C GLY A 24 -19.31 2.65 13.14
N THR A 25 -19.68 2.45 11.89
CA THR A 25 -18.81 2.01 10.80
C THR A 25 -18.62 3.17 9.81
N GLY A 26 -17.41 3.42 9.36
CA GLY A 26 -17.16 4.40 8.31
C GLY A 26 -17.73 3.92 6.97
N ASP A 27 -18.13 4.86 6.12
CA ASP A 27 -18.84 4.61 4.88
C ASP A 27 -18.35 5.49 3.71
N LEU A 28 -18.81 5.20 2.48
CA LEU A 28 -18.42 5.94 1.27
C LEU A 28 -18.90 7.39 1.26
N ALA A 29 -20.03 7.70 1.91
CA ALA A 29 -20.53 9.06 2.02
C ALA A 29 -19.67 9.88 2.99
N GLY A 30 -19.27 9.30 4.11
CA GLY A 30 -18.32 9.87 5.06
C GLY A 30 -16.95 10.10 4.43
N LEU A 31 -16.43 9.12 3.67
CA LEU A 31 -15.21 9.30 2.89
C LEU A 31 -15.36 10.45 1.89
N THR A 32 -16.45 10.50 1.13
CA THR A 32 -16.72 11.56 0.14
C THR A 32 -16.73 12.95 0.80
N ALA A 33 -17.34 13.08 1.99
CA ALA A 33 -17.39 14.32 2.74
C ALA A 33 -16.01 14.78 3.27
N ARG A 34 -15.03 13.87 3.35
CA ARG A 34 -13.68 14.15 3.87
C ARG A 34 -12.60 14.22 2.79
N LEU A 35 -12.93 14.09 1.51
CA LEU A 35 -11.96 14.16 0.40
C LEU A 35 -11.19 15.50 0.37
N GLU A 36 -11.79 16.58 0.85
CA GLU A 36 -11.10 17.88 0.93
C GLU A 36 -9.88 17.83 1.87
N HIS A 37 -9.93 17.07 2.97
CA HIS A 37 -8.79 16.85 3.84
C HIS A 37 -7.60 16.24 3.07
N ILE A 38 -7.87 15.24 2.23
CA ILE A 38 -6.87 14.54 1.43
C ILE A 38 -6.27 15.48 0.36
N ARG A 39 -7.13 16.27 -0.33
CA ARG A 39 -6.68 17.30 -1.27
C ARG A 39 -5.81 18.35 -0.58
N ASP A 40 -6.25 18.86 0.58
CA ASP A 40 -5.57 19.94 1.31
C ASP A 40 -4.29 19.47 1.99
N LEU A 41 -4.16 18.17 2.25
CA LEU A 41 -2.89 17.54 2.62
C LEU A 41 -1.88 17.67 1.47
N GLY A 42 -2.34 17.61 0.22
CA GLY A 42 -1.52 17.68 -0.98
C GLY A 42 -1.34 16.34 -1.70
N ALA A 43 -2.22 15.38 -1.48
CA ALA A 43 -2.24 14.13 -2.24
C ALA A 43 -2.73 14.35 -3.69
N ASP A 44 -2.35 13.43 -4.58
CA ASP A 44 -2.74 13.39 -6.00
C ASP A 44 -3.79 12.30 -6.26
N ALA A 45 -3.81 11.27 -5.42
CA ALA A 45 -4.73 10.14 -5.55
C ALA A 45 -5.23 9.65 -4.19
N VAL A 46 -6.38 8.98 -4.21
CA VAL A 46 -6.92 8.20 -3.10
C VAL A 46 -6.91 6.74 -3.50
N TRP A 47 -6.32 5.88 -2.68
CA TRP A 47 -6.52 4.44 -2.75
C TRP A 47 -7.52 4.03 -1.68
N CYS A 48 -8.64 3.46 -2.11
CA CYS A 48 -9.69 2.95 -1.25
C CYS A 48 -9.56 1.43 -1.12
N THR A 49 -9.33 0.92 0.11
CA THR A 49 -9.33 -0.52 0.35
C THR A 49 -10.72 -1.12 0.09
N PRO A 50 -10.91 -2.46 0.07
CA PRO A 50 -12.16 -3.04 -0.41
C PRO A 50 -13.40 -2.50 0.28
N PHE A 51 -14.36 -2.04 -0.52
CA PHE A 51 -15.69 -1.61 -0.10
C PHE A 51 -16.80 -2.49 -0.67
N TYR A 52 -16.42 -3.65 -1.18
CA TYR A 52 -17.29 -4.66 -1.78
C TYR A 52 -18.05 -5.45 -0.72
N PRO A 53 -19.18 -6.12 -1.07
CA PRO A 53 -19.85 -7.07 -0.19
C PRO A 53 -18.88 -8.15 0.32
N SER A 54 -18.83 -8.29 1.64
CA SER A 54 -17.93 -9.21 2.34
C SER A 54 -18.55 -9.64 3.66
N PRO A 55 -18.43 -10.93 4.06
CA PRO A 55 -18.74 -11.39 5.41
C PRO A 55 -17.80 -10.88 6.50
N LEU A 56 -16.70 -10.21 6.13
CA LEU A 56 -15.70 -9.63 7.04
C LEU A 56 -14.87 -10.66 7.82
N ALA A 57 -14.62 -11.82 7.22
CA ALA A 57 -13.69 -12.79 7.78
C ALA A 57 -12.25 -12.27 7.80
N ASP A 58 -11.92 -11.37 6.86
CA ASP A 58 -10.63 -10.67 6.77
C ASP A 58 -10.82 -9.18 6.45
N GLY A 59 -11.60 -8.47 7.27
CA GLY A 59 -11.70 -7.01 7.23
C GLY A 59 -12.16 -6.41 5.89
N GLY A 60 -12.79 -7.20 5.01
CA GLY A 60 -13.27 -6.80 3.69
C GLY A 60 -12.56 -7.47 2.51
N TYR A 61 -11.44 -8.16 2.75
CA TYR A 61 -10.67 -8.85 1.71
C TYR A 61 -11.25 -10.23 1.32
N ASP A 62 -12.22 -10.75 2.05
CA ASP A 62 -13.05 -11.91 1.71
C ASP A 62 -14.28 -11.47 0.89
N ILE A 63 -14.09 -11.18 -0.40
CA ILE A 63 -15.10 -10.57 -1.26
C ILE A 63 -16.12 -11.59 -1.74
N SER A 64 -17.42 -11.30 -1.56
CA SER A 64 -18.53 -12.11 -2.03
C SER A 64 -19.22 -11.60 -3.31
N ASP A 65 -18.93 -10.35 -3.72
CA ASP A 65 -19.35 -9.75 -4.99
C ASP A 65 -18.39 -8.62 -5.36
N TYR A 66 -17.70 -8.74 -6.51
CA TYR A 66 -16.70 -7.75 -6.97
C TYR A 66 -17.32 -6.54 -7.67
N THR A 67 -18.62 -6.54 -7.93
CA THR A 67 -19.30 -5.50 -8.71
C THR A 67 -20.33 -4.70 -7.91
N GLY A 68 -20.49 -5.02 -6.63
CA GLY A 68 -21.37 -4.33 -5.70
C GLY A 68 -20.64 -3.48 -4.67
N VAL A 69 -21.40 -2.68 -3.93
CA VAL A 69 -20.95 -1.97 -2.72
C VAL A 69 -21.54 -2.67 -1.50
N ALA A 70 -20.74 -2.88 -0.45
CA ALA A 70 -21.23 -3.46 0.81
C ALA A 70 -22.35 -2.59 1.40
N PRO A 71 -23.50 -3.18 1.78
CA PRO A 71 -24.66 -2.40 2.25
C PRO A 71 -24.39 -1.51 3.46
N ASP A 72 -23.44 -1.88 4.31
CA ASP A 72 -22.98 -1.11 5.46
C ASP A 72 -21.94 -0.02 5.11
N LEU A 73 -21.49 0.02 3.86
CA LEU A 73 -20.61 1.08 3.34
C LEU A 73 -21.31 2.03 2.36
N GLY A 74 -22.52 1.69 1.94
CA GLY A 74 -23.32 2.51 1.04
C GLY A 74 -23.91 1.77 -0.15
N THR A 75 -24.01 2.46 -1.28
CA THR A 75 -24.61 1.98 -2.51
C THR A 75 -23.71 2.25 -3.72
N ASP A 76 -24.02 1.65 -4.88
CA ASP A 76 -23.36 1.97 -6.15
C ASP A 76 -23.42 3.48 -6.49
N ALA A 77 -24.51 4.16 -6.10
CA ALA A 77 -24.63 5.60 -6.29
C ALA A 77 -23.63 6.37 -5.39
N ASP A 78 -23.30 5.85 -4.20
CA ASP A 78 -22.28 6.44 -3.32
C ASP A 78 -20.89 6.26 -3.92
N ALA A 79 -20.58 5.10 -4.47
CA ALA A 79 -19.33 4.88 -5.19
C ALA A 79 -19.19 5.81 -6.40
N GLY A 80 -20.28 6.03 -7.15
CA GLY A 80 -20.33 7.02 -8.23
C GLY A 80 -20.11 8.46 -7.74
N ARG A 81 -20.70 8.84 -6.59
CA ARG A 81 -20.49 10.15 -5.98
C ARG A 81 -19.04 10.33 -5.50
N LEU A 82 -18.46 9.31 -4.90
CA LEU A 82 -17.06 9.30 -4.48
C LEU A 82 -16.14 9.58 -5.67
N THR A 83 -16.32 8.83 -6.77
CA THR A 83 -15.52 9.00 -7.99
C THR A 83 -15.66 10.42 -8.56
N ALA A 84 -16.89 10.90 -8.71
CA ALA A 84 -17.16 12.24 -9.23
C ALA A 84 -16.54 13.33 -8.35
N ARG A 85 -16.69 13.21 -7.01
CA ARG A 85 -16.15 14.20 -6.08
C ARG A 85 -14.62 14.19 -6.03
N ALA A 86 -14.00 13.02 -6.11
CA ALA A 86 -12.53 12.92 -6.23
C ALA A 86 -12.05 13.69 -7.47
N HIS A 87 -12.66 13.46 -8.62
CA HIS A 87 -12.31 14.15 -9.87
C HIS A 87 -12.57 15.67 -9.82
N GLU A 88 -13.66 16.13 -9.23
CA GLU A 88 -13.93 17.56 -9.00
C GLU A 88 -12.82 18.23 -8.17
N LEU A 89 -12.23 17.50 -7.23
CA LEU A 89 -11.14 17.98 -6.39
C LEU A 89 -9.76 17.82 -7.03
N GLY A 90 -9.69 17.25 -8.24
CA GLY A 90 -8.44 16.95 -8.95
C GLY A 90 -7.70 15.71 -8.42
N LEU A 91 -8.37 14.88 -7.62
CA LEU A 91 -7.84 13.62 -7.09
C LEU A 91 -8.15 12.46 -8.06
N LYS A 92 -7.22 11.52 -8.17
CA LYS A 92 -7.43 10.24 -8.82
C LYS A 92 -7.99 9.22 -7.82
N LEU A 93 -8.82 8.27 -8.29
CA LEU A 93 -9.37 7.20 -7.46
C LEU A 93 -8.80 5.84 -7.89
N ILE A 94 -8.12 5.17 -6.97
CA ILE A 94 -7.61 3.82 -7.10
C ILE A 94 -8.45 2.92 -6.19
N VAL A 95 -8.94 1.80 -6.70
CA VAL A 95 -9.70 0.82 -5.91
C VAL A 95 -8.92 -0.48 -5.79
N ASP A 96 -9.21 -1.25 -4.74
CA ASP A 96 -8.58 -2.55 -4.53
C ASP A 96 -9.16 -3.60 -5.50
N LEU A 97 -8.31 -4.46 -6.03
CA LEU A 97 -8.69 -5.66 -6.76
C LEU A 97 -8.09 -6.85 -6.00
N VAL A 98 -8.93 -7.77 -5.51
CA VAL A 98 -8.50 -8.94 -4.74
C VAL A 98 -8.65 -10.21 -5.59
N PRO A 99 -7.66 -10.52 -6.46
CA PRO A 99 -7.87 -11.55 -7.47
C PRO A 99 -7.39 -12.94 -7.04
N ASN A 100 -6.65 -13.08 -5.94
CA ASN A 100 -6.12 -14.39 -5.53
C ASN A 100 -7.22 -15.35 -5.06
N HIS A 101 -8.23 -14.85 -4.35
CA HIS A 101 -9.27 -15.62 -3.67
C HIS A 101 -10.61 -14.90 -3.71
N THR A 102 -11.67 -15.59 -3.37
CA THR A 102 -12.99 -15.00 -3.07
C THR A 102 -13.35 -15.28 -1.61
N SER A 103 -14.48 -14.73 -1.14
CA SER A 103 -15.11 -15.25 0.06
C SER A 103 -15.62 -16.70 -0.16
N ASP A 104 -15.69 -17.49 0.89
CA ASP A 104 -16.40 -18.79 0.91
C ASP A 104 -17.92 -18.61 0.71
N ARG A 105 -18.42 -17.38 0.78
CA ARG A 105 -19.83 -16.99 0.48
C ARG A 105 -20.03 -16.47 -0.93
N HIS A 106 -18.97 -16.39 -1.73
CA HIS A 106 -19.11 -16.01 -3.13
C HIS A 106 -19.93 -17.06 -3.89
N PRO A 107 -20.88 -16.66 -4.76
CA PRO A 107 -21.70 -17.61 -5.55
C PRO A 107 -20.88 -18.67 -6.26
N TRP A 108 -19.73 -18.32 -6.86
CA TRP A 108 -18.87 -19.28 -7.54
C TRP A 108 -18.38 -20.40 -6.61
N PHE A 109 -18.04 -20.10 -5.35
CA PHE A 109 -17.58 -21.12 -4.41
C PHE A 109 -18.74 -22.00 -3.91
N LEU A 110 -19.91 -21.41 -3.66
CA LEU A 110 -21.12 -22.16 -3.31
C LEU A 110 -21.53 -23.11 -4.44
N ASP A 111 -21.49 -22.65 -5.69
CA ASP A 111 -21.75 -23.48 -6.87
C ASP A 111 -20.70 -24.60 -7.01
N ALA A 112 -19.41 -24.29 -6.77
CA ALA A 112 -18.34 -25.27 -6.77
C ALA A 112 -18.55 -26.37 -5.71
N LEU A 113 -19.02 -26.03 -4.51
CA LEU A 113 -19.35 -26.99 -3.47
C LEU A 113 -20.58 -27.85 -3.86
N ALA A 114 -21.62 -27.23 -4.41
CA ALA A 114 -22.85 -27.89 -4.78
C ALA A 114 -22.69 -28.85 -5.95
N ALA A 115 -21.89 -28.47 -6.96
CA ALA A 115 -21.67 -29.27 -8.17
C ALA A 115 -20.74 -30.47 -7.93
N GLY A 116 -19.84 -30.40 -6.98
CA GLY A 116 -18.97 -31.50 -6.56
C GLY A 116 -17.77 -31.78 -7.47
N PRO A 117 -17.00 -32.83 -7.16
CA PRO A 117 -15.77 -33.19 -7.85
C PRO A 117 -15.91 -33.35 -9.35
N GLY A 118 -14.94 -32.82 -10.11
CA GLY A 118 -14.91 -32.96 -11.59
C GLY A 118 -15.87 -32.05 -12.34
N SER A 119 -16.63 -31.18 -11.67
CA SER A 119 -17.49 -30.19 -12.33
C SER A 119 -16.70 -28.96 -12.80
N ALA A 120 -17.24 -28.25 -13.80
CA ALA A 120 -16.65 -27.01 -14.31
C ALA A 120 -16.67 -25.86 -13.27
N GLU A 121 -17.64 -25.87 -12.37
CA GLU A 121 -17.76 -24.93 -11.25
C GLU A 121 -16.65 -25.19 -10.22
N ARG A 122 -16.36 -26.48 -9.93
CA ARG A 122 -15.27 -26.90 -9.03
C ARG A 122 -13.90 -26.46 -9.56
N GLU A 123 -13.70 -26.47 -10.88
CA GLU A 123 -12.47 -26.06 -11.53
C GLU A 123 -12.19 -24.54 -11.46
N MET A 124 -13.14 -23.72 -11.00
CA MET A 124 -12.91 -22.31 -10.71
C MET A 124 -11.93 -22.11 -9.54
N TYR A 125 -11.79 -23.11 -8.67
CA TYR A 125 -10.94 -23.08 -7.47
C TYR A 125 -9.92 -24.21 -7.48
N LEU A 126 -8.96 -24.13 -6.58
CA LEU A 126 -7.92 -25.16 -6.41
C LEU A 126 -8.42 -26.24 -5.45
N PHE A 127 -9.05 -27.29 -5.99
CA PHE A 127 -9.44 -28.49 -5.25
C PHE A 127 -8.51 -29.65 -5.57
N ARG A 128 -8.21 -30.49 -4.55
CA ARG A 128 -7.38 -31.69 -4.71
C ARG A 128 -7.83 -32.80 -3.76
N ALA A 129 -7.58 -34.03 -4.17
CA ALA A 129 -7.67 -35.17 -3.25
C ALA A 129 -6.60 -35.06 -2.17
N GLY A 130 -6.95 -35.40 -0.94
CA GLY A 130 -6.00 -35.47 0.16
C GLY A 130 -5.02 -36.64 0.04
N ARG A 131 -3.96 -36.61 0.82
CA ARG A 131 -3.01 -37.73 1.03
C ARG A 131 -3.50 -38.66 2.13
N GLY A 132 -2.89 -39.84 2.24
CA GLY A 132 -3.31 -40.91 3.16
C GLY A 132 -4.28 -41.89 2.50
N GLU A 133 -4.58 -43.00 3.18
CA GLU A 133 -5.43 -44.08 2.61
C GLU A 133 -6.90 -43.62 2.41
N ALA A 134 -7.37 -42.72 3.26
CA ALA A 134 -8.74 -42.17 3.20
C ALA A 134 -8.76 -40.67 2.81
N GLY A 135 -7.65 -40.15 2.27
CA GLY A 135 -7.55 -38.73 1.92
C GLY A 135 -7.62 -37.78 3.14
N GLU A 136 -7.24 -38.25 4.31
CA GLU A 136 -7.38 -37.55 5.59
C GLU A 136 -6.29 -36.49 5.83
N LEU A 137 -5.22 -36.50 5.05
CA LEU A 137 -4.14 -35.52 5.13
C LEU A 137 -4.24 -34.48 4.00
N PRO A 138 -3.79 -33.22 4.23
CA PRO A 138 -3.77 -32.21 3.17
C PRO A 138 -3.00 -32.66 1.91
N PRO A 139 -3.31 -32.11 0.73
CA PRO A 139 -2.63 -32.45 -0.54
C PRO A 139 -1.12 -32.19 -0.53
N ASN A 140 -0.65 -31.20 0.24
CA ASN A 140 0.75 -30.85 0.43
C ASN A 140 0.96 -30.23 1.81
N ASP A 141 2.19 -29.74 2.07
CA ASP A 141 2.61 -29.20 3.38
C ASP A 141 2.43 -27.67 3.51
N TRP A 142 1.69 -27.02 2.58
CA TRP A 142 1.55 -25.58 2.57
C TRP A 142 0.86 -25.05 3.82
N GLN A 143 1.33 -23.89 4.28
CA GLN A 143 0.79 -23.20 5.45
C GLN A 143 0.08 -21.92 5.03
N SER A 144 -0.98 -21.59 5.72
CA SER A 144 -1.70 -20.32 5.59
C SER A 144 -0.86 -19.16 6.16
N ALA A 145 -0.97 -17.99 5.54
CA ALA A 145 -0.39 -16.75 6.05
C ALA A 145 -0.90 -16.37 7.44
N PHE A 146 -2.10 -16.82 7.80
CA PHE A 146 -2.68 -16.62 9.13
C PHE A 146 -2.44 -17.81 10.09
N GLY A 147 -1.58 -18.75 9.69
CA GLY A 147 -1.23 -19.93 10.51
C GLY A 147 -2.13 -21.15 10.23
N GLY A 148 -1.57 -22.32 10.51
CA GLY A 148 -2.20 -23.61 10.22
C GLY A 148 -2.09 -24.01 8.75
N PRO A 149 -2.65 -25.18 8.34
CA PRO A 149 -2.62 -25.66 6.96
C PRO A 149 -3.30 -24.69 5.99
N ALA A 150 -2.77 -24.58 4.76
CA ALA A 150 -3.39 -23.83 3.67
C ALA A 150 -4.47 -24.63 2.91
N TRP A 151 -5.01 -25.67 3.53
CA TRP A 151 -6.01 -26.57 2.93
C TRP A 151 -7.10 -26.90 3.94
N THR A 152 -8.35 -26.86 3.46
CA THR A 152 -9.53 -27.27 4.24
C THR A 152 -10.28 -28.36 3.52
N ARG A 153 -10.62 -29.46 4.25
CA ARG A 153 -11.35 -30.61 3.72
C ARG A 153 -12.83 -30.31 3.65
N VAL A 154 -13.46 -30.60 2.53
CA VAL A 154 -14.91 -30.52 2.35
C VAL A 154 -15.60 -31.86 2.55
N ALA A 155 -16.93 -31.85 2.60
CA ALA A 155 -17.74 -33.02 2.96
C ALA A 155 -17.61 -34.20 1.98
N ASP A 156 -17.32 -33.95 0.71
CA ASP A 156 -17.12 -34.99 -0.31
C ASP A 156 -15.72 -35.63 -0.29
N GLY A 157 -14.82 -35.12 0.57
CA GLY A 157 -13.49 -35.67 0.81
C GLY A 157 -12.34 -34.95 0.10
N GLU A 158 -12.63 -34.07 -0.85
CA GLU A 158 -11.59 -33.21 -1.43
C GLU A 158 -11.18 -32.09 -0.46
N TRP A 159 -10.08 -31.39 -0.81
CA TRP A 159 -9.53 -30.27 -0.08
C TRP A 159 -9.44 -29.06 -1.00
N TYR A 160 -9.86 -27.88 -0.55
CA TYR A 160 -9.61 -26.64 -1.26
C TYR A 160 -8.44 -25.87 -0.65
N CYS A 161 -7.69 -25.18 -1.52
CA CYS A 161 -6.57 -24.32 -1.12
C CYS A 161 -7.08 -22.98 -0.63
N HIS A 162 -6.43 -22.46 0.42
CA HIS A 162 -6.59 -21.08 0.90
C HIS A 162 -5.26 -20.60 1.49
N LEU A 163 -4.54 -19.74 0.79
CA LEU A 163 -3.29 -19.19 1.30
C LEU A 163 -3.49 -18.23 2.48
N HIS A 164 -4.72 -17.74 2.68
CA HIS A 164 -5.17 -16.89 3.78
C HIS A 164 -6.13 -17.65 4.70
N ALA A 165 -7.22 -17.04 5.13
CA ALA A 165 -8.21 -17.72 5.97
C ALA A 165 -8.96 -18.83 5.21
N PRO A 166 -9.50 -19.87 5.87
CA PRO A 166 -10.38 -20.86 5.25
C PRO A 166 -11.59 -20.25 4.53
N GLU A 167 -12.02 -19.09 4.99
CA GLU A 167 -13.08 -18.29 4.40
C GLU A 167 -12.66 -17.58 3.10
N GLN A 168 -11.40 -17.77 2.65
CA GLN A 168 -10.81 -17.14 1.46
C GLN A 168 -10.27 -18.22 0.49
N PRO A 169 -11.13 -19.02 -0.17
CA PRO A 169 -10.73 -20.07 -1.12
C PRO A 169 -10.00 -19.49 -2.32
N ASP A 170 -8.83 -20.04 -2.65
CA ASP A 170 -7.98 -19.61 -3.76
C ASP A 170 -8.53 -20.01 -5.12
N LEU A 171 -8.56 -19.05 -6.03
CA LEU A 171 -9.01 -19.22 -7.41
C LEU A 171 -7.97 -19.97 -8.26
N ASN A 172 -8.46 -20.71 -9.25
CA ASN A 172 -7.64 -21.39 -10.25
C ASN A 172 -7.39 -20.50 -11.47
N TRP A 173 -6.34 -19.71 -11.47
CA TRP A 173 -6.00 -18.79 -12.56
C TRP A 173 -5.61 -19.46 -13.90
N ARG A 174 -5.43 -20.78 -13.92
CA ARG A 174 -5.28 -21.53 -15.17
C ARG A 174 -6.63 -21.76 -15.86
N ASN A 175 -7.74 -21.60 -15.14
CA ASN A 175 -9.07 -21.66 -15.71
C ASN A 175 -9.39 -20.37 -16.48
N PRO A 176 -9.72 -20.43 -17.79
CA PRO A 176 -10.05 -19.23 -18.56
C PRO A 176 -11.28 -18.48 -18.04
N LYS A 177 -12.25 -19.17 -17.43
CA LYS A 177 -13.43 -18.51 -16.84
C LYS A 177 -13.07 -17.54 -15.73
N VAL A 178 -12.04 -17.84 -14.92
CA VAL A 178 -11.53 -16.93 -13.89
C VAL A 178 -10.94 -15.68 -14.54
N ARG A 179 -10.13 -15.85 -15.59
CA ARG A 179 -9.53 -14.73 -16.33
C ARG A 179 -10.57 -13.82 -16.96
N ASP A 180 -11.57 -14.42 -17.62
CA ASP A 180 -12.66 -13.69 -18.25
C ASP A 180 -13.47 -12.90 -17.21
N ALA A 181 -13.81 -13.54 -16.08
CA ALA A 181 -14.55 -12.90 -15.00
C ALA A 181 -13.82 -11.67 -14.42
N PHE A 182 -12.52 -11.78 -14.16
CA PHE A 182 -11.75 -10.63 -13.67
C PHE A 182 -11.53 -9.55 -14.75
N THR A 183 -11.50 -9.92 -16.02
CA THR A 183 -11.52 -8.95 -17.12
C THR A 183 -12.81 -8.12 -17.08
N GLU A 184 -13.97 -8.74 -16.82
CA GLU A 184 -15.24 -8.04 -16.67
C GLU A 184 -15.30 -7.19 -15.39
N VAL A 185 -14.71 -7.64 -14.27
CA VAL A 185 -14.58 -6.84 -13.05
C VAL A 185 -13.77 -5.57 -13.31
N LEU A 186 -12.63 -5.69 -14.00
CA LEU A 186 -11.82 -4.52 -14.37
C LEU A 186 -12.63 -3.54 -15.24
N ARG A 187 -13.31 -4.04 -16.29
CA ARG A 187 -14.18 -3.21 -17.15
C ARG A 187 -15.28 -2.51 -16.36
N TYR A 188 -15.92 -3.23 -15.46
CA TYR A 188 -17.02 -2.71 -14.64
C TYR A 188 -16.61 -1.44 -13.86
N TRP A 189 -15.43 -1.46 -13.22
CA TRP A 189 -14.94 -0.31 -12.46
C TRP A 189 -14.34 0.78 -13.35
N LEU A 190 -13.69 0.41 -14.45
CA LEU A 190 -13.21 1.39 -15.44
C LEU A 190 -14.36 2.17 -16.08
N ASP A 191 -15.49 1.51 -16.39
CA ASP A 191 -16.71 2.17 -16.91
C ASP A 191 -17.32 3.14 -15.89
N ARG A 192 -17.05 2.94 -14.59
CA ARG A 192 -17.47 3.83 -13.50
C ARG A 192 -16.48 4.93 -13.19
N GLY A 193 -15.41 4.99 -13.95
CA GLY A 193 -14.47 6.11 -13.93
C GLY A 193 -13.35 6.00 -12.91
N VAL A 194 -13.07 4.82 -12.33
CA VAL A 194 -11.87 4.65 -11.51
C VAL A 194 -10.60 4.86 -12.34
N ASP A 195 -9.57 5.45 -11.73
CA ASP A 195 -8.32 5.79 -12.39
C ASP A 195 -7.26 4.67 -12.26
N GLY A 196 -7.58 3.61 -11.53
CA GLY A 196 -6.66 2.49 -11.40
C GLY A 196 -7.02 1.48 -10.33
N PHE A 197 -6.13 0.50 -10.18
CA PHE A 197 -6.30 -0.62 -9.27
C PHE A 197 -5.04 -0.87 -8.44
N ARG A 198 -5.22 -1.15 -7.15
CA ARG A 198 -4.22 -1.83 -6.35
C ARG A 198 -4.54 -3.32 -6.38
N VAL A 199 -3.61 -4.13 -6.85
CA VAL A 199 -3.80 -5.58 -7.01
C VAL A 199 -3.27 -6.27 -5.77
N ASP A 200 -4.20 -6.81 -4.99
CA ASP A 200 -3.95 -7.55 -3.76
C ASP A 200 -3.23 -8.86 -4.05
N VAL A 201 -2.26 -9.20 -3.20
CA VAL A 201 -1.47 -10.46 -3.29
C VAL A 201 -1.04 -10.80 -4.72
N ALA A 202 -0.60 -9.81 -5.47
CA ALA A 202 -0.32 -9.91 -6.90
C ALA A 202 0.67 -11.03 -7.28
N HIS A 203 1.49 -11.48 -6.35
CA HIS A 203 2.48 -12.54 -6.56
C HIS A 203 1.94 -13.96 -6.37
N ALA A 204 0.66 -14.13 -5.97
CA ALA A 204 0.12 -15.43 -5.54
C ALA A 204 -0.90 -16.08 -6.48
N LEU A 205 -1.31 -15.41 -7.59
CA LEU A 205 -2.43 -15.88 -8.42
C LEU A 205 -2.19 -17.27 -9.02
N PHE A 206 -0.97 -17.55 -9.47
CA PHE A 206 -0.57 -18.84 -9.98
C PHE A 206 0.24 -19.61 -8.96
N LYS A 207 -0.02 -20.90 -8.82
CA LYS A 207 0.73 -21.84 -8.00
C LYS A 207 1.55 -22.74 -8.90
N ALA A 208 2.70 -23.22 -8.45
CA ALA A 208 3.54 -24.16 -9.22
C ALA A 208 2.72 -25.36 -9.71
N GLU A 209 2.98 -25.81 -10.93
CA GLU A 209 2.30 -26.97 -11.52
C GLU A 209 2.53 -28.21 -10.64
N GLY A 210 1.47 -29.00 -10.48
CA GLY A 210 1.50 -30.19 -9.62
C GLY A 210 1.44 -29.92 -8.13
N LEU A 211 1.46 -28.65 -7.68
CA LEU A 211 1.34 -28.22 -6.29
C LEU A 211 2.33 -28.96 -5.36
N PRO A 212 3.65 -28.91 -5.63
CA PRO A 212 4.64 -29.64 -4.85
C PRO A 212 4.68 -29.18 -3.39
N ASP A 213 5.17 -30.05 -2.50
CA ASP A 213 5.48 -29.64 -1.13
C ASP A 213 6.50 -28.47 -1.14
N ALA A 214 6.33 -27.53 -0.24
CA ALA A 214 7.28 -26.42 -0.05
C ALA A 214 8.58 -26.89 0.64
N GLY A 215 8.48 -27.93 1.46
CA GLY A 215 9.60 -28.56 2.15
C GLY A 215 9.81 -28.04 3.58
N PRO A 216 10.54 -28.78 4.38
CA PRO A 216 10.73 -28.47 5.80
C PRO A 216 11.51 -27.17 6.00
N GLY A 217 11.03 -26.35 6.94
CA GLY A 217 11.68 -25.09 7.34
C GLY A 217 11.43 -23.90 6.42
N GLN A 218 10.67 -24.06 5.33
CA GLN A 218 10.35 -22.98 4.39
C GLN A 218 9.18 -22.08 4.86
N HIS A 219 8.44 -22.51 5.88
CA HIS A 219 7.20 -21.84 6.32
C HIS A 219 7.40 -20.79 7.43
N ALA A 220 8.66 -20.48 7.80
CA ALA A 220 8.94 -19.59 8.94
C ALA A 220 8.37 -18.16 8.74
N ASP A 221 8.28 -17.70 7.49
CA ASP A 221 7.61 -16.46 7.12
C ASP A 221 7.06 -16.60 5.70
N PRO A 222 5.86 -17.15 5.51
CA PRO A 222 5.27 -17.39 4.19
C PRO A 222 5.10 -16.12 3.36
N LEU A 223 4.86 -14.96 3.99
CA LEU A 223 4.66 -13.69 3.29
C LEU A 223 5.96 -13.13 2.71
N ARG A 224 7.11 -13.50 3.26
CA ARG A 224 8.44 -13.02 2.84
C ARG A 224 9.17 -13.97 1.89
N ASN A 225 8.72 -15.19 1.78
CA ASN A 225 9.40 -16.18 0.98
C ASN A 225 8.80 -16.31 -0.43
N HIS A 226 9.14 -15.36 -1.31
CA HIS A 226 8.73 -15.36 -2.72
C HIS A 226 9.19 -16.59 -3.53
N LEU A 227 10.08 -17.43 -2.96
CA LEU A 227 10.53 -18.68 -3.58
C LEU A 227 9.58 -19.86 -3.30
N MET A 228 8.52 -19.64 -2.52
CA MET A 228 7.52 -20.67 -2.26
C MET A 228 6.81 -21.12 -3.54
N PRO A 229 6.44 -22.40 -3.66
CA PRO A 229 5.78 -22.91 -4.87
C PRO A 229 4.41 -22.30 -5.16
N TYR A 230 3.88 -21.52 -4.25
CA TYR A 230 2.61 -20.82 -4.41
C TYR A 230 2.77 -19.32 -4.66
N TYR A 231 4.00 -18.80 -4.85
CA TYR A 231 4.29 -17.40 -5.14
C TYR A 231 5.13 -17.23 -6.42
N ASP A 232 5.05 -16.05 -7.02
CA ASP A 232 5.94 -15.51 -8.05
C ASP A 232 6.18 -16.43 -9.27
N GLN A 233 5.11 -17.06 -9.77
CA GLN A 233 5.17 -17.91 -10.95
C GLN A 233 5.22 -17.10 -12.24
N GLU A 234 5.91 -17.62 -13.26
CA GLU A 234 6.11 -16.92 -14.54
C GLU A 234 4.80 -16.66 -15.30
N GLU A 235 3.75 -17.43 -15.06
CA GLU A 235 2.42 -17.27 -15.68
C GLU A 235 1.70 -15.97 -15.24
N LEU A 236 2.14 -15.31 -14.18
CA LEU A 236 1.65 -14.00 -13.78
C LEU A 236 1.87 -12.93 -14.85
N HIS A 237 3.05 -12.94 -15.48
CA HIS A 237 3.48 -11.89 -16.38
C HIS A 237 2.62 -11.76 -17.65
N PRO A 238 2.26 -12.84 -18.36
CA PRO A 238 1.30 -12.73 -19.47
C PRO A 238 -0.06 -12.16 -19.05
N LEU A 239 -0.59 -12.53 -17.88
CA LEU A 239 -1.84 -12.01 -17.35
C LEU A 239 -1.77 -10.51 -17.11
N TYR A 240 -0.68 -10.01 -16.52
CA TYR A 240 -0.51 -8.59 -16.24
C TYR A 240 -0.35 -7.76 -17.51
N ARG A 241 0.22 -8.33 -18.59
CA ARG A 241 0.22 -7.68 -19.91
C ARG A 241 -1.18 -7.59 -20.51
N GLU A 242 -2.01 -8.62 -20.34
CA GLU A 242 -3.41 -8.59 -20.77
C GLU A 242 -4.18 -7.47 -20.04
N TRP A 243 -4.02 -7.38 -18.70
CA TRP A 243 -4.65 -6.35 -17.90
C TRP A 243 -4.12 -4.95 -18.23
N ARG A 244 -2.80 -4.81 -18.43
CA ARG A 244 -2.20 -3.56 -18.87
C ARG A 244 -2.76 -3.10 -20.21
N ALA A 245 -2.82 -3.97 -21.20
CA ALA A 245 -3.40 -3.66 -22.50
C ALA A 245 -4.88 -3.26 -22.39
N LEU A 246 -5.64 -3.90 -21.49
CA LEU A 246 -7.02 -3.50 -21.20
C LEU A 246 -7.06 -2.06 -20.66
N LEU A 247 -6.27 -1.73 -19.65
CA LEU A 247 -6.25 -0.39 -19.05
C LEU A 247 -5.87 0.69 -20.08
N ASP A 248 -4.84 0.42 -20.90
CA ASP A 248 -4.32 1.36 -21.88
C ASP A 248 -5.31 1.62 -23.04
N THR A 249 -6.16 0.63 -23.37
CA THR A 249 -7.09 0.71 -24.50
C THR A 249 -8.55 0.97 -24.09
N HIS A 250 -8.88 0.86 -22.80
CA HIS A 250 -10.24 1.09 -22.35
C HIS A 250 -10.66 2.54 -22.58
N PRO A 251 -11.83 2.80 -23.17
CA PRO A 251 -12.30 4.16 -23.44
C PRO A 251 -12.35 5.02 -22.17
N ALA A 252 -12.08 6.32 -22.36
CA ALA A 252 -12.30 7.28 -21.29
C ALA A 252 -13.80 7.40 -20.97
N PRO A 253 -14.20 7.56 -19.69
CA PRO A 253 -15.59 7.81 -19.36
C PRO A 253 -16.06 9.15 -19.97
N PRO A 254 -17.35 9.30 -20.28
CA PRO A 254 -17.89 10.55 -20.82
C PRO A 254 -17.56 11.77 -19.92
N GLY A 255 -17.03 12.82 -20.52
CA GLY A 255 -16.68 14.05 -19.80
C GLY A 255 -15.31 14.05 -19.12
N ALA A 256 -14.59 12.98 -19.20
CA ALA A 256 -13.25 12.88 -18.63
C ALA A 256 -12.24 13.77 -19.40
N VAL A 257 -11.33 14.43 -18.67
CA VAL A 257 -10.28 15.30 -19.24
C VAL A 257 -9.05 14.45 -19.54
N ALA A 258 -8.56 14.49 -20.78
CA ALA A 258 -7.33 13.77 -21.17
C ALA A 258 -6.07 14.39 -20.50
N PRO A 259 -5.01 13.62 -20.26
CA PRO A 259 -4.85 12.21 -20.58
C PRO A 259 -5.47 11.29 -19.51
N HIS A 260 -6.02 10.15 -19.95
CA HIS A 260 -6.60 9.14 -19.06
C HIS A 260 -5.59 8.02 -18.82
N ASP A 261 -4.40 8.39 -18.37
CA ASP A 261 -3.44 7.40 -17.92
C ASP A 261 -3.97 6.75 -16.64
N ARG A 262 -4.29 5.48 -16.73
CA ARG A 262 -4.69 4.67 -15.59
C ARG A 262 -3.48 4.04 -14.94
N VAL A 263 -3.59 3.66 -13.67
CA VAL A 263 -2.50 3.03 -12.93
C VAL A 263 -2.90 1.65 -12.43
N MET A 264 -1.93 0.74 -12.39
CA MET A 264 -2.05 -0.53 -11.68
C MET A 264 -0.82 -0.70 -10.80
N VAL A 265 -1.04 -0.92 -9.51
CA VAL A 265 0.01 -1.13 -8.52
C VAL A 265 -0.09 -2.52 -7.92
N ALA A 266 1.02 -3.27 -7.96
CA ALA A 266 1.11 -4.59 -7.36
C ALA A 266 1.37 -4.50 -5.86
N GLU A 267 0.55 -5.15 -5.06
CA GLU A 267 1.00 -5.61 -3.76
C GLU A 267 1.72 -6.94 -3.93
N SER A 268 3.03 -6.92 -3.75
CA SER A 268 3.85 -8.09 -4.03
C SER A 268 4.96 -8.23 -3.00
N ALA A 269 4.87 -9.25 -2.14
CA ALA A 269 5.90 -9.56 -1.14
C ALA A 269 7.13 -10.23 -1.77
N VAL A 270 7.64 -9.64 -2.85
CA VAL A 270 8.85 -10.08 -3.56
C VAL A 270 10.00 -9.15 -3.18
N PHE A 271 10.88 -9.62 -2.30
CA PHE A 271 11.98 -8.82 -1.75
C PHE A 271 13.24 -8.82 -2.63
N ASP A 272 13.33 -9.68 -3.64
CA ASP A 272 14.37 -9.60 -4.67
C ASP A 272 14.05 -8.47 -5.66
N PRO A 273 14.89 -7.41 -5.72
CA PRO A 273 14.62 -6.26 -6.59
C PRO A 273 14.56 -6.62 -8.07
N ALA A 274 15.34 -7.59 -8.53
CA ALA A 274 15.35 -8.03 -9.92
C ALA A 274 14.05 -8.77 -10.29
N ARG A 275 13.49 -9.53 -9.34
CA ARG A 275 12.19 -10.19 -9.52
C ARG A 275 11.05 -9.18 -9.45
N LEU A 276 11.06 -8.29 -8.44
CA LEU A 276 10.04 -7.24 -8.28
C LEU A 276 9.97 -6.34 -9.53
N ALA A 277 11.11 -6.00 -10.11
CA ALA A 277 11.19 -5.23 -11.34
C ALA A 277 10.49 -5.87 -12.54
N ARG A 278 10.28 -7.18 -12.53
CA ARG A 278 9.55 -7.87 -13.60
C ARG A 278 8.05 -7.54 -13.59
N TYR A 279 7.48 -7.22 -12.44
CA TYR A 279 6.07 -6.82 -12.31
C TYR A 279 5.81 -5.44 -12.92
N ILE A 280 6.83 -4.58 -12.98
CA ILE A 280 6.73 -3.19 -13.43
C ILE A 280 7.42 -2.94 -14.76
N ARG A 281 7.56 -3.97 -15.60
CA ARG A 281 8.00 -3.80 -16.98
C ARG A 281 7.05 -2.85 -17.75
N PRO A 282 7.51 -2.16 -18.80
CA PRO A 282 6.71 -1.14 -19.50
C PRO A 282 5.34 -1.61 -20.00
N ASP A 283 5.16 -2.91 -20.21
CA ASP A 283 3.96 -3.57 -20.69
C ASP A 283 3.18 -4.35 -19.58
N GLU A 284 3.60 -4.23 -18.33
CA GLU A 284 2.96 -4.88 -17.18
C GLU A 284 2.40 -3.84 -16.19
N MET A 285 2.47 -4.06 -14.88
CA MET A 285 1.96 -3.09 -13.90
C MET A 285 2.80 -1.81 -13.92
N HIS A 286 2.22 -0.72 -13.51
CA HIS A 286 2.90 0.58 -13.49
C HIS A 286 3.82 0.72 -12.28
N GLN A 287 3.42 0.10 -11.16
CA GLN A 287 4.08 0.20 -9.86
C GLN A 287 3.99 -1.11 -9.09
N ALA A 288 4.87 -1.30 -8.12
CA ALA A 288 4.81 -2.34 -7.12
C ALA A 288 5.26 -1.77 -5.78
N PHE A 289 4.61 -2.18 -4.68
CA PHE A 289 4.98 -1.72 -3.34
C PHE A 289 6.37 -2.19 -2.93
N ASN A 290 7.13 -1.29 -2.34
CA ASN A 290 8.46 -1.55 -1.81
C ASN A 290 8.38 -1.93 -0.32
N PHE A 291 8.07 -3.17 -0.03
CA PHE A 291 8.00 -3.66 1.33
C PHE A 291 9.36 -3.71 2.04
N ALA A 292 10.47 -3.78 1.29
CA ALA A 292 11.79 -3.70 1.90
C ALA A 292 12.01 -2.34 2.61
N PHE A 293 11.47 -1.23 2.03
CA PHE A 293 11.54 0.08 2.67
C PHE A 293 10.56 0.19 3.85
N LEU A 294 9.35 -0.35 3.71
CA LEU A 294 8.35 -0.38 4.79
C LEU A 294 8.92 -1.05 6.05
N GLU A 295 9.66 -2.14 5.88
CA GLU A 295 10.16 -2.97 6.98
C GLU A 295 11.55 -2.57 7.48
N ALA A 296 12.24 -1.68 6.76
CA ALA A 296 13.59 -1.25 7.12
C ALA A 296 13.65 -0.72 8.56
N ALA A 297 14.62 -1.18 9.31
CA ALA A 297 14.89 -0.69 10.64
C ALA A 297 15.36 0.78 10.59
N TRP A 298 15.26 1.49 11.72
CA TRP A 298 15.82 2.83 11.89
C TRP A 298 17.34 2.75 12.02
N ASP A 299 17.98 2.33 10.92
CA ASP A 299 19.42 2.13 10.81
C ASP A 299 19.95 2.74 9.50
N PRO A 300 21.02 3.56 9.53
CA PRO A 300 21.49 4.30 8.37
C PRO A 300 22.04 3.38 7.26
N ALA A 301 22.68 2.29 7.61
CA ALA A 301 23.24 1.36 6.62
C ALA A 301 22.13 0.57 5.92
N GLU A 302 21.15 0.12 6.67
CA GLU A 302 19.99 -0.60 6.13
C GLU A 302 19.12 0.29 5.25
N LEU A 303 18.73 1.49 5.72
CA LEU A 303 17.94 2.44 4.93
C LEU A 303 18.65 2.81 3.63
N ARG A 304 19.96 3.11 3.68
CA ARG A 304 20.73 3.41 2.48
C ARG A 304 20.77 2.24 1.52
N ARG A 305 21.05 1.04 2.00
CA ARG A 305 21.07 -0.18 1.16
C ARG A 305 19.72 -0.40 0.48
N VAL A 306 18.63 -0.34 1.22
CA VAL A 306 17.28 -0.53 0.67
C VAL A 306 16.93 0.53 -0.38
N ILE A 307 17.31 1.80 -0.14
CA ILE A 307 17.10 2.87 -1.12
C ILE A 307 17.94 2.59 -2.39
N ASP A 308 19.21 2.25 -2.26
CA ASP A 308 20.08 1.95 -3.41
C ASP A 308 19.58 0.74 -4.20
N ASP A 309 19.21 -0.35 -3.53
CA ASP A 309 18.67 -1.57 -4.13
C ASP A 309 17.37 -1.30 -4.92
N SER A 310 16.53 -0.41 -4.42
CA SER A 310 15.25 -0.04 -5.06
C SER A 310 15.42 0.61 -6.43
N PHE A 311 16.54 1.27 -6.69
CA PHE A 311 16.89 1.85 -7.98
C PHE A 311 17.78 0.93 -8.83
N GLY A 312 18.00 -0.31 -8.40
CA GLY A 312 18.85 -1.27 -9.11
C GLY A 312 18.37 -1.67 -10.51
N VAL A 313 17.11 -1.36 -10.85
CA VAL A 313 16.55 -1.59 -12.19
C VAL A 313 16.30 -0.26 -12.88
N PRO A 314 17.04 0.05 -13.96
CA PRO A 314 16.89 1.31 -14.68
C PRO A 314 15.49 1.49 -15.25
N GLY A 315 14.91 2.67 -15.04
CA GLY A 315 13.61 3.06 -15.58
C GLY A 315 12.38 2.57 -14.80
N ALA A 316 12.57 1.82 -13.72
CA ALA A 316 11.49 1.44 -12.81
C ALA A 316 11.07 2.63 -11.94
N ALA A 317 9.79 2.95 -11.92
CA ALA A 317 9.25 3.92 -10.95
C ALA A 317 9.18 3.25 -9.58
N VAL A 318 9.86 3.82 -8.59
CA VAL A 318 9.88 3.29 -7.22
C VAL A 318 8.70 3.82 -6.44
N THR A 319 8.08 2.97 -5.61
CA THR A 319 7.02 3.36 -4.67
C THR A 319 7.54 3.29 -3.24
N TRP A 320 7.20 4.29 -2.44
CA TRP A 320 7.62 4.39 -1.05
C TRP A 320 6.41 4.39 -0.13
N LEU A 321 6.47 3.64 0.95
CA LEU A 321 5.45 3.64 1.99
C LEU A 321 6.10 3.39 3.36
N LEU A 322 5.55 4.03 4.39
CA LEU A 322 5.95 3.81 5.78
C LEU A 322 4.88 3.09 6.58
N SER A 323 3.65 3.06 6.10
CA SER A 323 2.52 2.42 6.76
C SER A 323 1.47 1.96 5.75
N SER A 324 0.60 1.07 6.19
CA SER A 324 -0.62 0.64 5.53
C SER A 324 -1.61 0.13 6.57
N HIS A 325 -2.79 -0.29 6.12
CA HIS A 325 -3.76 -0.97 7.00
C HIS A 325 -3.28 -2.33 7.51
N ASP A 326 -2.19 -2.87 6.95
CA ASP A 326 -1.59 -4.17 7.33
C ASP A 326 -0.28 -4.04 8.12
N ALA A 327 0.24 -2.81 8.28
CA ALA A 327 1.53 -2.58 8.93
C ALA A 327 1.40 -1.87 10.27
N VAL A 328 2.33 -2.16 11.18
CA VAL A 328 2.46 -1.42 12.43
C VAL A 328 2.81 0.05 12.14
N ARG A 329 2.06 0.98 12.72
CA ARG A 329 2.23 2.42 12.49
C ARG A 329 3.64 2.91 12.82
N PRO A 330 4.22 3.86 12.05
CA PRO A 330 5.62 4.28 12.15
C PRO A 330 6.03 4.78 13.54
N VAL A 331 5.15 5.49 14.25
CA VAL A 331 5.43 5.98 15.62
C VAL A 331 5.76 4.83 16.56
N THR A 332 5.00 3.73 16.46
CA THR A 332 5.21 2.54 17.29
C THR A 332 6.39 1.72 16.77
N ARG A 333 6.47 1.49 15.45
CA ARG A 333 7.55 0.68 14.84
C ARG A 333 8.93 1.27 15.06
N TYR A 334 9.09 2.58 14.91
CA TYR A 334 10.36 3.27 15.14
C TYR A 334 10.57 3.72 16.60
N GLY A 335 9.55 3.56 17.44
CA GLY A 335 9.62 3.80 18.89
C GLY A 335 9.47 5.26 19.32
N SER A 336 9.31 6.22 18.41
CA SER A 336 9.06 7.61 18.75
C SER A 336 8.39 8.40 17.62
N LEU A 337 7.67 9.48 18.00
CA LEU A 337 7.12 10.42 17.02
C LEU A 337 8.23 11.18 16.27
N ALA A 338 9.37 11.48 16.93
CA ALA A 338 10.49 12.15 16.28
C ALA A 338 11.04 11.34 15.10
N ARG A 339 11.28 10.03 15.31
CA ARG A 339 11.72 9.12 14.23
C ARG A 339 10.69 8.98 13.13
N ALA A 340 9.42 8.85 13.47
CA ALA A 340 8.35 8.77 12.48
C ALA A 340 8.29 10.02 11.59
N ARG A 341 8.41 11.22 12.18
CA ARG A 341 8.46 12.49 11.43
C ARG A 341 9.73 12.60 10.57
N ALA A 342 10.88 12.15 11.08
CA ALA A 342 12.13 12.13 10.32
C ALA A 342 12.07 11.13 9.15
N ALA A 343 11.49 9.95 9.37
CA ALA A 343 11.26 8.94 8.33
C ALA A 343 10.30 9.45 7.24
N ALA A 344 9.27 10.20 7.62
CA ALA A 344 8.35 10.83 6.66
C ALA A 344 9.09 11.84 5.76
N LEU A 345 9.94 12.70 6.31
CA LEU A 345 10.75 13.63 5.51
C LEU A 345 11.77 12.88 4.64
N LEU A 346 12.38 11.79 5.14
CA LEU A 346 13.24 10.92 4.33
C LEU A 346 12.48 10.39 3.13
N MET A 347 11.35 9.71 3.36
CA MET A 347 10.51 9.11 2.31
C MET A 347 10.05 10.14 1.28
N LEU A 348 9.49 11.25 1.74
CA LEU A 348 8.95 12.29 0.86
C LEU A 348 10.03 13.07 0.10
N ALA A 349 11.30 13.00 0.51
CA ALA A 349 12.42 13.56 -0.24
C ALA A 349 12.92 12.64 -1.35
N LEU A 350 12.60 11.35 -1.33
CA LEU A 350 13.04 10.40 -2.35
C LEU A 350 12.30 10.62 -3.69
N PRO A 351 12.97 10.35 -4.85
CA PRO A 351 12.28 10.28 -6.15
C PRO A 351 11.30 9.09 -6.18
N GLY A 352 10.29 9.14 -7.04
CA GLY A 352 9.25 8.12 -7.16
C GLY A 352 7.99 8.46 -6.40
N SER A 353 7.03 7.57 -6.33
CA SER A 353 5.71 7.78 -5.71
C SER A 353 5.75 7.52 -4.20
N ALA A 354 4.90 8.18 -3.44
CA ALA A 354 4.73 7.96 -2.01
C ALA A 354 3.28 7.58 -1.68
N TYR A 355 3.11 6.57 -0.83
CA TYR A 355 1.82 6.14 -0.31
C TYR A 355 1.74 6.45 1.18
N LEU A 356 0.68 7.16 1.58
CA LEU A 356 0.42 7.59 2.94
C LEU A 356 -0.84 6.91 3.44
N TYR A 357 -0.76 6.23 4.55
CA TYR A 357 -1.95 5.63 5.17
C TYR A 357 -2.66 6.61 6.09
N GLN A 358 -4.01 6.59 6.10
CA GLN A 358 -4.83 7.46 6.97
C GLN A 358 -4.32 7.49 8.42
N GLY A 359 -4.14 8.71 8.95
CA GLY A 359 -3.62 8.96 10.30
C GLY A 359 -2.09 8.95 10.41
N GLU A 360 -1.35 8.62 9.35
CA GLU A 360 0.11 8.79 9.31
C GLU A 360 0.47 10.27 9.42
N GLU A 361 -0.26 11.12 8.71
CA GLU A 361 -0.11 12.59 8.75
C GLU A 361 -0.42 13.21 10.13
N LEU A 362 -1.12 12.47 10.98
CA LEU A 362 -1.38 12.88 12.37
C LEU A 362 -0.33 12.35 13.35
N GLY A 363 0.54 11.46 12.90
CA GLY A 363 1.49 10.76 13.76
C GLY A 363 0.79 9.80 14.75
N LEU A 364 -0.27 9.12 14.32
CA LEU A 364 -0.97 8.16 15.17
C LEU A 364 -0.07 6.98 15.53
N PRO A 365 0.01 6.59 16.81
CA PRO A 365 0.63 5.34 17.21
C PRO A 365 -0.28 4.15 16.90
N GLN A 366 0.28 2.92 16.94
CA GLN A 366 -0.51 1.70 16.92
C GLN A 366 -1.43 1.66 18.13
N ALA A 367 -2.72 1.43 17.91
CA ALA A 367 -3.67 1.31 18.99
C ALA A 367 -3.60 -0.08 19.63
N GLU A 368 -3.77 -0.13 20.95
CA GLU A 368 -3.95 -1.39 21.66
C GLU A 368 -5.45 -1.71 21.76
N VAL A 369 -5.92 -2.57 20.85
CA VAL A 369 -7.33 -2.99 20.81
C VAL A 369 -7.60 -3.97 21.95
N PRO A 370 -8.65 -3.81 22.78
CA PRO A 370 -9.03 -4.79 23.81
C PRO A 370 -9.23 -6.18 23.21
N VAL A 371 -8.82 -7.22 23.94
CA VAL A 371 -8.80 -8.61 23.46
C VAL A 371 -10.18 -9.10 22.98
N ASP A 372 -11.23 -8.69 23.65
CA ASP A 372 -12.63 -9.00 23.31
C ASP A 372 -13.17 -8.21 22.10
N ARG A 373 -12.37 -7.30 21.56
CA ARG A 373 -12.74 -6.45 20.43
C ARG A 373 -11.85 -6.70 19.19
N ILE A 374 -10.88 -7.61 19.29
CA ILE A 374 -10.03 -8.00 18.16
C ILE A 374 -10.89 -8.70 17.10
N ARG A 375 -10.72 -8.29 15.83
CA ARG A 375 -11.43 -8.81 14.66
C ARG A 375 -10.51 -9.52 13.66
N ASP A 376 -9.21 -9.24 13.71
CA ASP A 376 -8.24 -9.83 12.79
C ASP A 376 -8.20 -11.36 12.93
N PRO A 377 -8.35 -12.13 11.84
CA PRO A 377 -8.35 -13.59 11.86
C PRO A 377 -7.05 -14.19 12.42
N LEU A 378 -5.95 -13.47 12.35
CA LEU A 378 -4.65 -13.90 12.89
C LEU A 378 -4.74 -14.19 14.40
N TRP A 379 -5.56 -13.44 15.15
CA TRP A 379 -5.74 -13.65 16.59
C TRP A 379 -6.19 -15.07 16.93
N GLU A 380 -7.29 -15.53 16.33
CA GLU A 380 -7.80 -16.89 16.63
C GLU A 380 -6.91 -17.97 16.00
N ARG A 381 -6.38 -17.75 14.80
CA ARG A 381 -5.57 -18.72 14.08
C ARG A 381 -4.17 -18.92 14.65
N SER A 382 -3.59 -17.91 15.27
CA SER A 382 -2.31 -18.02 16.02
C SER A 382 -2.48 -18.65 17.41
N GLY A 383 -3.67 -19.09 17.77
CA GLY A 383 -3.97 -19.54 19.13
C GLY A 383 -3.94 -18.39 20.15
N ARG A 384 -4.30 -17.18 19.72
CA ARG A 384 -4.37 -15.94 20.50
C ARG A 384 -3.02 -15.44 21.00
N THR A 385 -1.97 -15.67 20.21
CA THR A 385 -0.61 -15.17 20.50
C THR A 385 -0.25 -13.92 19.71
N GLU A 386 -0.85 -13.73 18.53
CA GLU A 386 -0.59 -12.59 17.63
C GLU A 386 -1.84 -11.74 17.46
N ARG A 387 -1.76 -10.46 17.84
CA ARG A 387 -2.90 -9.53 17.87
C ARG A 387 -3.37 -9.09 16.48
N GLY A 388 -2.60 -9.35 15.45
CA GLY A 388 -2.90 -8.95 14.08
C GLY A 388 -2.85 -7.43 13.84
N ARG A 389 -3.62 -6.97 12.85
CA ARG A 389 -3.51 -5.64 12.23
C ARG A 389 -4.51 -4.61 12.78
N ASP A 390 -5.45 -5.00 13.62
CA ASP A 390 -6.54 -4.14 14.12
C ASP A 390 -6.07 -2.82 14.73
N GLY A 391 -4.90 -2.80 15.37
CA GLY A 391 -4.34 -1.59 15.96
C GLY A 391 -4.02 -0.48 14.95
N ALA A 392 -3.82 -0.81 13.67
CA ALA A 392 -3.69 0.16 12.59
C ALA A 392 -5.06 0.57 12.00
N ARG A 393 -6.12 -0.24 12.21
CA ARG A 393 -7.44 -0.12 11.58
C ARG A 393 -8.49 0.58 12.46
N VAL A 394 -8.08 1.21 13.56
CA VAL A 394 -8.98 1.98 14.42
C VAL A 394 -9.46 3.26 13.73
N PRO A 395 -10.67 3.74 14.07
CA PRO A 395 -11.26 4.93 13.45
C PRO A 395 -10.38 6.17 13.51
N MET A 396 -10.41 6.96 12.43
CA MET A 396 -9.68 8.22 12.28
C MET A 396 -10.21 9.27 13.28
N PRO A 397 -9.36 9.98 14.04
CA PRO A 397 -9.79 11.02 14.97
C PRO A 397 -9.91 12.38 14.25
N TRP A 398 -11.13 12.85 14.01
CA TRP A 398 -11.36 14.12 13.32
C TRP A 398 -11.40 15.33 14.24
N SER A 399 -12.11 15.22 15.38
CA SER A 399 -12.32 16.35 16.28
C SER A 399 -12.82 15.92 17.66
N GLY A 400 -12.81 16.83 18.63
CA GLY A 400 -13.37 16.58 19.95
C GLY A 400 -12.34 16.08 20.96
N ALA A 401 -12.76 16.06 22.24
CA ALA A 401 -11.88 15.76 23.37
C ALA A 401 -11.97 14.31 23.86
N ARG A 402 -12.89 13.52 23.32
CA ARG A 402 -13.15 12.13 23.72
C ARG A 402 -13.54 11.29 22.51
N ALA A 403 -13.29 9.98 22.59
CA ALA A 403 -13.81 9.03 21.62
C ALA A 403 -15.34 9.19 21.49
N PRO A 404 -15.89 9.09 20.29
CA PRO A 404 -15.27 8.65 19.03
C PRO A 404 -14.55 9.75 18.23
N TYR A 405 -14.09 10.83 18.86
CA TYR A 405 -13.29 11.92 18.27
C TYR A 405 -13.82 12.43 16.92
N GLY A 406 -15.13 12.62 16.80
CA GLY A 406 -15.77 13.11 15.57
C GLY A 406 -15.72 12.16 14.38
N PHE A 407 -15.40 10.90 14.60
CA PHE A 407 -15.48 9.85 13.59
C PHE A 407 -16.93 9.62 13.15
N THR A 408 -17.85 9.60 14.09
CA THR A 408 -19.30 9.45 13.87
C THR A 408 -20.08 10.68 14.35
N THR A 409 -21.27 10.90 13.79
CA THR A 409 -22.13 12.06 14.05
C THR A 409 -23.10 11.85 15.21
N ALA A 410 -23.29 10.62 15.67
CA ALA A 410 -24.31 10.26 16.66
C ALA A 410 -23.72 9.74 17.97
N ASP A 411 -24.61 9.50 18.94
CA ASP A 411 -24.34 8.66 20.11
C ASP A 411 -24.22 7.18 19.69
N ALA A 412 -23.31 6.91 18.74
CA ALA A 412 -23.05 5.57 18.24
C ALA A 412 -22.67 4.67 19.41
N GLY A 413 -23.34 3.55 19.54
CA GLY A 413 -23.14 2.63 20.65
C GLY A 413 -21.73 2.03 20.70
N ALA A 414 -21.19 1.64 19.55
CA ALA A 414 -19.84 1.12 19.40
C ALA A 414 -19.32 1.41 18.01
N THR A 415 -18.09 1.89 17.91
CA THR A 415 -17.40 2.07 16.63
C THR A 415 -16.85 0.75 16.09
N TRP A 416 -16.48 0.72 14.81
CA TRP A 416 -15.83 -0.40 14.10
C TRP A 416 -14.78 -1.09 14.98
N LEU A 417 -13.84 -0.32 15.51
CA LEU A 417 -12.89 -0.69 16.55
C LEU A 417 -12.81 0.46 17.57
N PRO A 418 -12.52 0.19 18.84
CA PRO A 418 -12.42 1.23 19.85
C PRO A 418 -11.17 2.09 19.65
N GLN A 419 -11.35 3.41 19.68
CA GLN A 419 -10.23 4.34 19.70
C GLN A 419 -9.65 4.43 21.12
N PRO A 420 -8.30 4.57 21.24
CA PRO A 420 -7.68 4.78 22.54
C PRO A 420 -8.09 6.10 23.17
N ASP A 421 -8.17 6.11 24.51
CA ASP A 421 -8.22 7.37 25.25
C ASP A 421 -6.95 8.21 25.03
N GLY A 422 -7.06 9.53 25.11
CA GLY A 422 -5.91 10.42 25.01
C GLY A 422 -5.58 10.92 23.60
N TRP A 423 -6.33 10.56 22.57
CA TRP A 423 -6.12 11.03 21.21
C TRP A 423 -6.67 12.44 20.91
N ALA A 424 -7.18 13.16 21.92
CA ALA A 424 -7.72 14.51 21.73
C ALA A 424 -6.74 15.49 21.03
N GLY A 425 -5.45 15.42 21.38
CA GLY A 425 -4.39 16.20 20.75
C GLY A 425 -3.93 15.68 19.39
N LEU A 426 -4.36 14.48 19.02
CA LEU A 426 -4.03 13.84 17.73
C LEU A 426 -5.15 13.97 16.70
N THR A 427 -6.25 14.66 17.05
CA THR A 427 -7.34 14.89 16.10
C THR A 427 -6.91 15.85 14.99
N VAL A 428 -7.52 15.71 13.80
CA VAL A 428 -7.32 16.65 12.68
C VAL A 428 -7.54 18.09 13.15
N ALA A 429 -8.67 18.37 13.82
CA ALA A 429 -9.03 19.71 14.28
C ALA A 429 -8.02 20.32 15.28
N ALA A 430 -7.45 19.50 16.16
CA ALA A 430 -6.40 19.98 17.08
C ALA A 430 -5.12 20.31 16.34
N GLN A 431 -4.72 19.48 15.40
CA GLN A 431 -3.48 19.65 14.65
C GLN A 431 -3.54 20.75 13.58
N GLU A 432 -4.71 21.05 13.04
CA GLU A 432 -4.90 22.15 12.08
C GLU A 432 -4.55 23.52 12.67
N THR A 433 -4.71 23.69 13.97
CA THR A 433 -4.42 24.94 14.68
C THR A 433 -2.99 25.02 15.25
N ASP A 434 -2.23 23.92 15.19
CA ASP A 434 -0.86 23.83 15.70
C ASP A 434 0.16 23.79 14.54
N PRO A 435 0.93 24.87 14.31
CA PRO A 435 1.97 24.90 13.27
C PRO A 435 3.13 23.93 13.53
N GLY A 436 3.29 23.42 14.76
CA GLY A 436 4.28 22.40 15.14
C GLY A 436 3.78 20.97 14.97
N SER A 437 2.52 20.78 14.57
CA SER A 437 1.89 19.47 14.44
C SER A 437 2.49 18.62 13.32
N THR A 438 2.22 17.31 13.37
CA THR A 438 2.62 16.38 12.30
C THR A 438 1.84 16.66 11.01
N LEU A 439 0.56 17.02 11.10
CA LEU A 439 -0.25 17.43 9.96
C LEU A 439 0.35 18.65 9.24
N ALA A 440 0.77 19.67 10.00
CA ALA A 440 1.43 20.84 9.45
C ALA A 440 2.77 20.48 8.76
N LEU A 441 3.53 19.54 9.31
CA LEU A 441 4.76 19.02 8.72
C LEU A 441 4.49 18.35 7.38
N TYR A 442 3.51 17.42 7.31
CA TYR A 442 3.17 16.73 6.06
C TYR A 442 2.68 17.70 4.99
N ARG A 443 1.78 18.63 5.32
CA ARG A 443 1.32 19.68 4.39
C ARG A 443 2.47 20.52 3.85
N ALA A 444 3.43 20.88 4.70
CA ALA A 444 4.61 21.64 4.29
C ALA A 444 5.54 20.80 3.40
N ALA A 445 5.78 19.53 3.76
CA ALA A 445 6.62 18.61 2.99
C ALA A 445 6.03 18.37 1.59
N LEU A 446 4.74 18.06 1.48
CA LEU A 446 4.09 17.80 0.19
C LEU A 446 4.07 19.05 -0.69
N ARG A 447 3.85 20.23 -0.13
CA ARG A 447 3.96 21.49 -0.87
C ARG A 447 5.37 21.73 -1.40
N LEU A 448 6.40 21.50 -0.58
CA LEU A 448 7.81 21.66 -1.00
C LEU A 448 8.21 20.57 -2.00
N ARG A 449 7.76 19.31 -1.82
CA ARG A 449 7.97 18.24 -2.78
C ARG A 449 7.46 18.61 -4.17
N ARG A 450 6.27 19.21 -4.24
CA ARG A 450 5.66 19.68 -5.51
C ARG A 450 6.37 20.90 -6.08
N ALA A 451 6.87 21.81 -5.22
CA ALA A 451 7.63 22.99 -5.65
C ALA A 451 9.04 22.64 -6.18
N HIS A 452 9.60 21.52 -5.74
CA HIS A 452 10.93 21.02 -6.12
C HIS A 452 10.82 19.58 -6.64
N PRO A 453 10.23 19.34 -7.84
CA PRO A 453 10.01 18.00 -8.36
C PRO A 453 11.34 17.30 -8.68
N ALA A 454 11.33 15.97 -8.66
CA ALA A 454 12.45 15.19 -9.18
C ALA A 454 12.59 15.45 -10.67
N PRO A 455 13.78 15.74 -11.18
CA PRO A 455 14.01 15.89 -12.63
C PRO A 455 13.65 14.61 -13.41
N ASP A 456 13.93 13.47 -12.77
CA ASP A 456 13.53 12.13 -13.23
C ASP A 456 13.14 11.30 -11.98
N PRO A 457 11.86 10.91 -11.84
CA PRO A 457 11.41 10.11 -10.70
C PRO A 457 11.94 8.68 -10.69
N ALA A 458 12.48 8.19 -11.80
CA ALA A 458 13.12 6.88 -11.89
C ALA A 458 14.64 6.93 -11.65
N ALA A 459 15.22 8.12 -11.53
CA ALA A 459 16.65 8.25 -11.25
C ALA A 459 16.91 8.15 -9.73
N PRO A 460 18.00 7.45 -9.32
CA PRO A 460 18.38 7.36 -7.91
C PRO A 460 18.71 8.75 -7.33
N PRO A 461 18.52 8.94 -6.02
CA PRO A 461 19.00 10.14 -5.35
C PRO A 461 20.54 10.22 -5.42
N VAL A 462 21.06 11.44 -5.46
CA VAL A 462 22.51 11.66 -5.44
C VAL A 462 22.96 11.78 -3.98
N TRP A 463 23.67 10.76 -3.50
CA TRP A 463 24.23 10.78 -2.15
C TRP A 463 25.31 11.86 -1.98
N LEU A 464 25.25 12.55 -0.86
CA LEU A 464 26.24 13.55 -0.43
C LEU A 464 26.97 13.08 0.83
N SER A 465 26.47 12.08 1.54
CA SER A 465 27.16 11.41 2.65
C SER A 465 27.86 10.16 2.17
N GLU A 466 28.96 9.80 2.84
CA GLU A 466 29.70 8.56 2.60
C GLU A 466 28.89 7.33 3.03
N PRO A 467 29.14 6.15 2.43
CA PRO A 467 28.60 4.89 2.92
C PRO A 467 28.99 4.63 4.38
N GLY A 468 28.01 4.21 5.21
CA GLY A 468 28.24 3.93 6.64
C GLY A 468 28.22 5.16 7.54
N ALA A 469 27.99 6.37 6.98
CA ALA A 469 27.80 7.56 7.79
C ALA A 469 26.50 7.46 8.62
N PRO A 470 26.51 7.88 9.89
CA PRO A 470 25.31 7.88 10.74
C PRO A 470 24.26 8.93 10.30
N VAL A 471 24.66 9.84 9.42
CA VAL A 471 23.76 10.86 8.83
C VAL A 471 23.63 10.58 7.35
N LEU A 472 22.41 10.30 6.91
CA LEU A 472 22.11 10.15 5.50
C LEU A 472 21.89 11.53 4.88
N VAL A 473 22.69 11.89 3.90
CA VAL A 473 22.55 13.15 3.16
C VAL A 473 22.50 12.85 1.67
N PHE A 474 21.43 13.27 1.02
CA PHE A 474 21.26 13.13 -0.43
C PHE A 474 20.51 14.30 -1.04
N ARG A 475 20.47 14.36 -2.34
CA ARG A 475 19.64 15.32 -3.08
C ARG A 475 18.85 14.66 -4.20
N ARG A 476 17.72 15.24 -4.48
CA ARG A 476 16.82 14.98 -5.61
C ARG A 476 16.66 16.29 -6.39
N GLY A 477 17.36 16.45 -7.51
CA GLY A 477 17.42 17.75 -8.18
C GLY A 477 18.04 18.82 -7.26
N GLU A 478 17.28 19.87 -6.99
CA GLU A 478 17.68 20.97 -6.10
C GLU A 478 17.32 20.72 -4.62
N LEU A 479 16.42 19.79 -4.33
CA LEU A 479 16.02 19.46 -2.97
C LEU A 479 17.02 18.50 -2.34
N GLY A 480 17.68 18.97 -1.27
CA GLY A 480 18.52 18.15 -0.39
C GLY A 480 17.73 17.66 0.83
N CYS A 481 18.06 16.49 1.31
CA CYS A 481 17.56 15.92 2.55
C CYS A 481 18.72 15.41 3.38
N ALA A 482 18.74 15.73 4.68
CA ALA A 482 19.64 15.15 5.66
C ALA A 482 18.84 14.55 6.80
N VAL A 483 19.18 13.32 7.21
CA VAL A 483 18.55 12.61 8.33
C VAL A 483 19.64 12.16 9.28
N ASN A 484 19.59 12.62 10.52
CA ASN A 484 20.52 12.21 11.55
C ASN A 484 19.98 10.99 12.31
N LEU A 485 20.52 9.82 11.98
CA LEU A 485 20.23 8.56 12.67
C LEU A 485 21.28 8.23 13.76
N GLY A 486 22.29 9.11 13.91
CA GLY A 486 23.33 8.97 14.93
C GLY A 486 22.87 9.45 16.31
N ALA A 487 23.74 9.29 17.30
CA ALA A 487 23.49 9.68 18.69
C ALA A 487 23.90 11.13 19.02
N GLU A 488 24.66 11.77 18.15
CA GLU A 488 25.21 13.10 18.39
C GLU A 488 24.60 14.15 17.44
N SER A 489 24.46 15.38 17.90
CA SER A 489 24.08 16.49 17.02
C SER A 489 25.18 16.80 16.01
N VAL A 490 24.82 17.08 14.78
CA VAL A 490 25.74 17.41 13.68
C VAL A 490 25.37 18.75 13.04
N PRO A 491 26.29 19.46 12.38
CA PRO A 491 25.94 20.67 11.64
C PRO A 491 24.94 20.35 10.52
N ALA A 492 23.90 21.16 10.37
CA ALA A 492 22.97 21.05 9.25
C ALA A 492 23.67 21.38 7.92
N PRO A 493 23.46 20.63 6.83
CA PRO A 493 24.22 20.77 5.58
C PRO A 493 23.86 22.01 4.75
N GLY A 494 22.99 22.89 5.24
CA GLY A 494 22.59 24.12 4.55
C GLY A 494 21.49 24.85 5.29
N ARG A 495 20.97 25.93 4.69
CA ARG A 495 19.82 26.65 5.26
C ARG A 495 18.57 25.79 5.22
N PRO A 496 17.94 25.48 6.36
CA PRO A 496 16.75 24.67 6.41
C PRO A 496 15.57 25.30 5.68
N LEU A 497 14.87 24.51 4.85
CA LEU A 497 13.55 24.81 4.30
C LEU A 497 12.44 24.23 5.17
N LEU A 498 12.68 23.04 5.72
CA LEU A 498 11.76 22.30 6.56
C LEU A 498 12.56 21.39 7.50
N SER A 499 12.10 21.24 8.75
CA SER A 499 12.68 20.30 9.71
C SER A 499 11.60 19.44 10.34
N SER A 500 11.89 18.16 10.61
CA SER A 500 10.99 17.23 11.27
C SER A 500 10.78 17.52 12.76
N GLY A 501 11.70 18.27 13.37
CA GLY A 501 11.70 18.69 14.76
C GLY A 501 12.49 19.98 14.97
N PRO A 502 12.55 20.50 16.20
CA PRO A 502 13.36 21.65 16.51
C PRO A 502 14.84 21.40 16.19
N LEU A 503 15.52 22.40 15.64
CA LEU A 503 16.97 22.42 15.48
C LEU A 503 17.62 23.09 16.70
N ASP A 504 18.85 22.71 17.02
CA ASP A 504 19.65 23.35 18.05
C ASP A 504 20.60 24.38 17.39
N GLY A 505 20.08 25.58 17.17
CA GLY A 505 20.75 26.58 16.33
C GLY A 505 20.90 26.05 14.90
N ASP A 506 22.17 25.93 14.44
CA ASP A 506 22.49 25.34 13.12
C ASP A 506 22.78 23.83 13.19
N ALA A 507 22.56 23.19 14.34
CA ALA A 507 22.80 21.75 14.49
C ALA A 507 21.52 20.95 14.25
N LEU A 508 21.70 19.79 13.63
CA LEU A 508 20.69 18.77 13.37
C LEU A 508 20.77 17.70 14.48
N PRO A 509 19.82 17.68 15.44
CA PRO A 509 19.82 16.72 16.54
C PRO A 509 19.62 15.27 16.06
N PRO A 510 19.89 14.26 16.91
CA PRO A 510 19.48 12.87 16.69
C PRO A 510 18.00 12.74 16.33
N ASP A 511 17.66 11.72 15.55
CA ASP A 511 16.28 11.39 15.13
C ASP A 511 15.56 12.57 14.44
N THR A 512 16.31 13.44 13.76
CA THR A 512 15.78 14.63 13.08
C THR A 512 16.18 14.63 11.61
N ALA A 513 15.25 15.04 10.75
CA ALA A 513 15.50 15.26 9.33
C ALA A 513 15.33 16.74 8.97
N VAL A 514 16.10 17.20 7.99
CA VAL A 514 16.01 18.54 7.44
C VAL A 514 16.05 18.52 5.92
N TRP A 515 15.19 19.33 5.29
CA TRP A 515 15.28 19.65 3.87
C TRP A 515 15.97 20.99 3.65
N PHE A 516 16.77 21.08 2.60
CA PHE A 516 17.54 22.27 2.25
C PHE A 516 17.69 22.40 0.73
N LEU A 517 18.11 23.55 0.22
CA LEU A 517 18.50 23.70 -1.18
C LEU A 517 19.94 23.22 -1.35
N ALA A 518 20.13 22.18 -2.13
CA ALA A 518 21.44 21.66 -2.43
C ALA A 518 22.14 22.54 -3.49
N PRO A 519 23.46 22.76 -3.38
CA PRO A 519 24.19 23.51 -4.40
C PRO A 519 24.09 22.80 -5.77
N PRO A 520 24.09 23.56 -6.89
CA PRO A 520 24.05 22.97 -8.22
C PRO A 520 25.25 22.03 -8.45
N SER A 521 25.02 20.93 -9.19
CA SER A 521 26.11 19.99 -9.49
C SER A 521 27.17 20.68 -10.35
N SER A 522 28.44 20.60 -9.94
CA SER A 522 29.60 21.17 -10.65
C SER A 522 29.90 20.52 -12.01
N ARG A 523 29.02 19.68 -12.56
CA ARG A 523 29.21 18.95 -13.83
C ARG A 523 28.83 19.73 -15.09
N THR A 524 28.22 20.91 -14.99
CA THR A 524 27.87 21.76 -16.17
C THR A 524 28.92 22.80 -16.54
N ALA A 525 30.08 22.86 -15.83
CA ALA A 525 31.11 23.84 -16.08
C ALA A 525 32.29 23.36 -16.96
N ARG A 526 32.18 22.23 -17.67
CA ARG A 526 33.27 21.72 -18.54
C ARG A 526 32.90 21.55 -20.01
N SER A 527 32.12 22.45 -20.59
CA SER A 527 31.91 22.47 -22.04
C SER A 527 31.88 23.86 -22.66
N ALA A 528 32.62 24.81 -22.07
CA ALA A 528 32.76 26.14 -22.67
C ALA A 528 34.20 26.64 -22.55
N HIS A 529 35.17 25.85 -22.99
CA HIS A 529 36.49 26.40 -23.37
C HIS A 529 37.22 25.35 -24.20
N GLY A 530 37.44 25.65 -25.46
CA GLY A 530 38.41 24.96 -26.30
C GLY A 530 38.00 24.75 -27.74
N ASP A 531 37.66 25.80 -28.43
CA ASP A 531 37.95 25.91 -29.89
C ASP A 531 38.37 27.35 -30.18
N THR A 532 39.64 27.59 -30.12
CA THR A 532 40.28 28.71 -30.77
C THR A 532 41.50 28.20 -31.51
N ASP A 533 41.37 28.22 -32.85
CA ASP A 533 42.39 28.48 -33.85
C ASP A 533 43.82 27.99 -33.60
N ASP A 534 44.27 27.11 -34.45
CA ASP A 534 45.55 27.39 -35.12
C ASP A 534 45.51 26.82 -36.56
N ASP A 535 45.13 27.73 -37.46
CA ASP A 535 45.39 27.64 -38.86
C ASP A 535 46.66 28.44 -39.10
N ALA A 536 47.79 27.79 -39.49
CA ALA A 536 48.76 28.35 -40.42
C ALA A 536 50.07 27.52 -40.58
N ARG A 537 50.36 27.18 -41.85
CA ARG A 537 51.71 26.99 -42.52
C ARG A 537 52.38 25.64 -42.28
N ASP A 538 52.56 24.84 -43.29
CA ASP A 538 53.24 24.84 -44.58
C ASP A 538 52.84 23.61 -45.40
#